data_8b9d90b3352374b8f88448f7b679f09c
#
_entry.id   8b9d90b3352374b8f88448f7b679f09c
#
_cell.length_a   1.000
_cell.length_b   1.000
_cell.length_c   1.000
_cell.angle_alpha   90.00
_cell.angle_beta   90.00
_cell.angle_gamma   90.00
#
_symmetry.space_group_name_H-M   'P 1'
#
loop_
_entity.id
_entity.type
_entity.pdbx_description
1 polymer ?
#
loop_
_entity_poly.entity_id
_entity_poly.type
_entity_poly.pdbx_seq_one_letter_code
_entity_poly.pdbx_strand_id
1 'polypeptide(L)'
;MIQDIPKLYTALAEWLACVLFVRLLPQRYNAAKTAGILAAALPLFGLVLWLIGIVPLSLWIPGMIVALVLMYATIWLCCRLNFCDTGFWWALAFTLAEFVASLEWQLYSFGASKMPGSWWIQGLFLLAFYGGGFGVFLRLEQKRLRDKAPLHMTRRESISAAVIAICTFLISNISYVTTNTPFSGRMTTEIFWIRTLVDFAGVAVLLSMQDRWQDMQTQHELTAIQTLLKRQYEQYRISRDNSEAINRKYHDLKHQIQVIRMESDAARREEYLSQLEKGMQSLGVNQHTGNDVLDTILSDKQLYCSQHQITLTIVADGARLDFIETMDICSIFGNALDNAIEGVEKLADPQQRLIRVAVYTQNVFLIIRVENYCTAQLSVVDGEYRTTKHDKDMHGYGIKSIRYTAEKYGGSVSADCSDNWFHLSVLLPLPEKA
;
A
#
# COMPACT_ATOMS: atom_id res chain seq x y z
N MET A 1 34.92 -39.68 18.46
CA MET A 1 33.73 -38.86 18.90
C MET A 1 33.80 -37.54 18.13
N ILE A 2 32.81 -37.18 17.36
CA ILE A 2 32.75 -35.89 16.65
C ILE A 2 32.69 -34.84 17.70
N GLN A 3 33.66 -33.95 17.78
CA GLN A 3 33.69 -32.87 18.74
C GLN A 3 32.75 -31.76 18.23
N ASP A 4 31.53 -31.69 18.79
CA ASP A 4 30.53 -30.65 18.42
C ASP A 4 31.00 -29.25 18.88
N ILE A 5 30.43 -28.20 18.28
CA ILE A 5 30.68 -26.81 18.70
C ILE A 5 30.30 -26.66 20.18
N PRO A 6 31.17 -26.12 21.03
CA PRO A 6 30.83 -25.92 22.43
C PRO A 6 29.56 -25.06 22.57
N LYS A 7 28.59 -25.52 23.33
CA LYS A 7 27.27 -24.86 23.44
C LYS A 7 27.35 -23.40 23.92
N LEU A 8 28.38 -23.06 24.69
CA LEU A 8 28.64 -21.68 25.10
C LEU A 8 29.08 -20.77 23.94
N TYR A 9 29.74 -21.34 22.90
CA TYR A 9 30.11 -20.59 21.71
C TYR A 9 28.90 -20.27 20.86
N THR A 10 28.01 -21.25 20.69
CA THR A 10 26.71 -21.01 20.03
C THR A 10 25.91 -19.95 20.80
N ALA A 11 25.85 -20.02 22.15
CA ALA A 11 25.20 -19.02 22.99
C ALA A 11 25.73 -17.60 22.75
N LEU A 12 27.06 -17.49 22.68
CA LEU A 12 27.69 -16.21 22.42
C LEU A 12 27.41 -15.69 20.99
N ALA A 13 27.39 -16.56 20.00
CA ALA A 13 27.05 -16.21 18.62
C ALA A 13 25.61 -15.71 18.50
N GLU A 14 24.62 -16.43 19.07
CA GLU A 14 23.21 -16.04 19.07
C GLU A 14 23.00 -14.71 19.79
N TRP A 15 23.66 -14.51 20.94
CA TRP A 15 23.61 -13.24 21.68
C TRP A 15 24.22 -12.09 20.89
N LEU A 16 25.41 -12.28 20.29
CA LEU A 16 26.07 -11.25 19.46
C LEU A 16 25.24 -10.89 18.23
N ALA A 17 24.59 -11.88 17.58
CA ALA A 17 23.65 -11.60 16.51
C ALA A 17 22.48 -10.73 16.98
N CYS A 18 21.89 -11.01 18.14
CA CYS A 18 20.86 -10.15 18.72
C CYS A 18 21.37 -8.74 18.99
N VAL A 19 22.56 -8.59 19.58
CA VAL A 19 23.20 -7.28 19.84
C VAL A 19 23.39 -6.51 18.54
N LEU A 20 23.86 -7.17 17.48
CA LEU A 20 24.07 -6.58 16.16
C LEU A 20 22.78 -5.99 15.60
N PHE A 21 21.71 -6.78 15.55
CA PHE A 21 20.45 -6.33 14.98
C PHE A 21 19.74 -5.30 15.87
N VAL A 22 19.81 -5.42 17.19
CA VAL A 22 19.29 -4.38 18.10
C VAL A 22 20.03 -3.05 17.91
N ARG A 23 21.31 -3.07 17.55
CA ARG A 23 22.08 -1.85 17.24
C ARG A 23 21.73 -1.25 15.88
N LEU A 24 21.36 -2.06 14.90
CA LEU A 24 21.02 -1.64 13.54
C LEU A 24 19.60 -1.10 13.42
N LEU A 25 18.68 -1.61 14.24
CA LEU A 25 17.25 -1.36 14.13
C LEU A 25 16.76 -0.28 15.09
N PRO A 26 15.61 0.35 14.84
CA PRO A 26 15.04 1.37 15.71
C PRO A 26 14.78 0.81 17.13
N GLN A 27 15.46 1.34 18.13
CA GLN A 27 15.34 0.88 19.50
C GLN A 27 14.02 1.37 20.15
N ARG A 28 13.44 0.53 21.00
CA ARG A 28 12.23 0.85 21.77
C ARG A 28 12.55 1.69 23.01
N TYR A 29 13.73 1.48 23.61
CA TYR A 29 14.14 2.10 24.85
C TYR A 29 15.41 2.91 24.65
N ASN A 30 15.80 3.68 25.66
CA ASN A 30 17.07 4.39 25.69
C ASN A 30 18.26 3.40 25.75
N ALA A 31 19.44 3.86 25.37
CA ALA A 31 20.64 3.03 25.27
C ALA A 31 20.97 2.26 26.55
N ALA A 32 20.80 2.90 27.72
CA ALA A 32 21.11 2.27 29.02
C ALA A 32 20.16 1.09 29.31
N LYS A 33 18.85 1.26 29.09
CA LYS A 33 17.86 0.20 29.33
C LYS A 33 18.02 -0.94 28.32
N THR A 34 18.28 -0.63 27.04
CA THR A 34 18.55 -1.63 26.01
C THR A 34 19.82 -2.42 26.34
N ALA A 35 20.90 -1.76 26.77
CA ALA A 35 22.13 -2.42 27.22
C ALA A 35 21.88 -3.32 28.44
N GLY A 36 21.05 -2.89 29.39
CA GLY A 36 20.66 -3.70 30.56
C GLY A 36 19.89 -4.98 30.17
N ILE A 37 18.95 -4.88 29.21
CA ILE A 37 18.21 -6.05 28.69
C ILE A 37 19.17 -7.03 28.01
N LEU A 38 20.06 -6.54 27.14
CA LEU A 38 21.04 -7.37 26.44
C LEU A 38 22.04 -8.02 27.41
N ALA A 39 22.50 -7.29 28.43
CA ALA A 39 23.38 -7.84 29.47
C ALA A 39 22.69 -8.96 30.30
N ALA A 40 21.41 -8.79 30.60
CA ALA A 40 20.62 -9.83 31.28
C ALA A 40 20.34 -11.04 30.38
N ALA A 41 20.22 -10.84 29.07
CA ALA A 41 19.99 -11.92 28.10
C ALA A 41 21.22 -12.85 27.97
N LEU A 42 22.45 -12.35 28.05
CA LEU A 42 23.67 -13.16 27.87
C LEU A 42 23.74 -14.39 28.78
N PRO A 43 23.62 -14.26 30.13
CA PRO A 43 23.62 -15.44 31.00
C PRO A 43 22.43 -16.37 30.75
N LEU A 44 21.28 -15.83 30.28
CA LEU A 44 20.12 -16.63 29.95
C LEU A 44 20.36 -17.49 28.72
N PHE A 45 20.95 -16.94 27.64
CA PHE A 45 21.41 -17.71 26.47
C PHE A 45 22.40 -18.79 26.89
N GLY A 46 23.39 -18.45 27.71
CA GLY A 46 24.38 -19.38 28.23
C GLY A 46 23.72 -20.54 29.00
N LEU A 47 22.79 -20.24 29.89
CA LEU A 47 22.05 -21.23 30.68
C LEU A 47 21.21 -22.15 29.81
N VAL A 48 20.42 -21.60 28.89
CA VAL A 48 19.55 -22.39 28.00
C VAL A 48 20.37 -23.34 27.14
N LEU A 49 21.42 -22.86 26.47
CA LEU A 49 22.22 -23.71 25.60
C LEU A 49 23.11 -24.71 26.37
N TRP A 50 23.57 -24.34 27.59
CA TRP A 50 24.26 -25.28 28.46
C TRP A 50 23.32 -26.43 28.90
N LEU A 51 22.08 -26.13 29.27
CA LEU A 51 21.06 -27.14 29.59
C LEU A 51 20.79 -28.05 28.38
N ILE A 52 20.66 -27.49 27.17
CA ILE A 52 20.49 -28.25 25.92
C ILE A 52 21.68 -29.21 25.70
N GLY A 53 22.88 -28.83 26.10
CA GLY A 53 24.07 -29.68 26.01
C GLY A 53 24.08 -30.90 26.94
N ILE A 54 23.29 -30.89 28.00
CA ILE A 54 23.23 -31.96 29.01
C ILE A 54 22.07 -32.93 28.75
N VAL A 55 20.98 -32.46 28.11
CA VAL A 55 19.79 -33.29 27.87
C VAL A 55 20.03 -34.31 26.75
N PRO A 56 19.30 -35.43 26.75
CA PRO A 56 19.37 -36.44 25.71
C PRO A 56 18.92 -35.88 24.35
N LEU A 57 19.39 -36.47 23.25
CA LEU A 57 19.16 -36.03 21.87
C LEU A 57 17.65 -35.87 21.55
N SER A 58 16.78 -36.64 22.19
CA SER A 58 15.33 -36.53 22.02
C SER A 58 14.74 -35.18 22.51
N LEU A 59 15.41 -34.49 23.43
CA LEU A 59 15.02 -33.19 23.96
C LEU A 59 15.81 -32.02 23.32
N TRP A 60 16.73 -32.34 22.41
CA TRP A 60 17.54 -31.33 21.72
C TRP A 60 16.69 -30.39 20.86
N ILE A 61 15.73 -30.92 20.07
CA ILE A 61 14.83 -30.12 19.23
C ILE A 61 13.94 -29.19 20.08
N PRO A 62 13.22 -29.64 21.11
CA PRO A 62 12.50 -28.77 22.01
C PRO A 62 13.39 -27.68 22.66
N GLY A 63 14.60 -28.04 23.06
CA GLY A 63 15.55 -27.09 23.62
C GLY A 63 15.92 -25.98 22.62
N MET A 64 16.22 -26.33 21.38
CA MET A 64 16.52 -25.35 20.33
C MET A 64 15.34 -24.41 20.05
N ILE A 65 14.09 -24.90 20.14
CA ILE A 65 12.90 -24.04 20.02
C ILE A 65 12.91 -22.97 21.13
N VAL A 66 13.29 -23.33 22.36
CA VAL A 66 13.41 -22.36 23.47
C VAL A 66 14.48 -21.29 23.15
N ALA A 67 15.64 -21.69 22.63
CA ALA A 67 16.69 -20.75 22.20
C ALA A 67 16.20 -19.80 21.10
N LEU A 68 15.50 -20.33 20.11
CA LEU A 68 14.90 -19.57 19.02
C LEU A 68 13.87 -18.55 19.51
N VAL A 69 13.00 -18.94 20.44
CA VAL A 69 12.02 -18.04 21.08
C VAL A 69 12.72 -16.95 21.89
N LEU A 70 13.81 -17.30 22.58
CA LEU A 70 14.60 -16.33 23.35
C LEU A 70 15.24 -15.27 22.44
N MET A 71 15.81 -15.66 21.29
CA MET A 71 16.33 -14.74 20.30
C MET A 71 15.25 -13.79 19.77
N TYR A 72 14.10 -14.36 19.38
CA TYR A 72 12.96 -13.57 18.89
C TYR A 72 12.49 -12.57 19.95
N ALA A 73 12.28 -13.03 21.19
CA ALA A 73 11.85 -12.20 22.30
C ALA A 73 12.84 -11.06 22.60
N THR A 74 14.14 -11.35 22.53
CA THR A 74 15.20 -10.35 22.76
C THR A 74 15.14 -9.22 21.73
N ILE A 75 15.03 -9.55 20.43
CA ILE A 75 14.91 -8.57 19.36
C ILE A 75 13.59 -7.78 19.47
N TRP A 76 12.47 -8.49 19.66
CA TRP A 76 11.15 -7.86 19.77
C TRP A 76 11.03 -6.91 20.96
N LEU A 77 11.63 -7.28 22.09
CA LEU A 77 11.62 -6.46 23.31
C LEU A 77 12.44 -5.18 23.15
N CYS A 78 13.60 -5.27 22.50
CA CYS A 78 14.53 -4.15 22.34
C CYS A 78 14.16 -3.20 21.19
N CYS A 79 13.50 -3.67 20.14
CA CYS A 79 13.25 -2.90 18.92
C CYS A 79 11.77 -2.46 18.78
N ARG A 80 11.56 -1.34 18.06
CA ARG A 80 10.21 -0.85 17.67
C ARG A 80 9.80 -1.49 16.35
N LEU A 81 9.54 -2.78 16.34
CA LEU A 81 9.20 -3.54 15.17
C LEU A 81 7.83 -4.21 15.32
N ASN A 82 7.16 -4.42 14.17
CA ASN A 82 5.98 -5.27 14.09
C ASN A 82 6.38 -6.74 14.26
N PHE A 83 5.41 -7.60 14.54
CA PHE A 83 5.64 -9.04 14.66
C PHE A 83 6.29 -9.63 13.40
N CYS A 84 5.85 -9.25 12.21
CA CYS A 84 6.37 -9.75 10.94
C CYS A 84 7.81 -9.26 10.66
N ASP A 85 8.08 -7.98 10.93
CA ASP A 85 9.42 -7.40 10.76
C ASP A 85 10.41 -8.09 11.72
N THR A 86 10.01 -8.29 12.97
CA THR A 86 10.83 -9.03 13.95
C THR A 86 11.12 -10.45 13.48
N GLY A 87 10.15 -11.14 12.86
CA GLY A 87 10.33 -12.50 12.35
C GLY A 87 11.39 -12.60 11.25
N PHE A 88 11.45 -11.65 10.35
CA PHE A 88 12.49 -11.60 9.31
C PHE A 88 13.89 -11.37 9.91
N TRP A 89 14.03 -10.34 10.77
CA TRP A 89 15.31 -10.02 11.39
C TRP A 89 15.81 -11.11 12.32
N TRP A 90 14.91 -11.79 13.01
CA TRP A 90 15.20 -12.96 13.81
C TRP A 90 15.74 -14.12 12.96
N ALA A 91 15.09 -14.42 11.83
CA ALA A 91 15.53 -15.49 10.93
C ALA A 91 16.96 -15.24 10.40
N LEU A 92 17.23 -13.99 10.02
CA LEU A 92 18.56 -13.58 9.55
C LEU A 92 19.60 -13.60 10.69
N ALA A 93 19.22 -13.15 11.90
CA ALA A 93 20.09 -13.17 13.08
C ALA A 93 20.48 -14.59 13.46
N PHE A 94 19.52 -15.51 13.48
CA PHE A 94 19.73 -16.92 13.79
C PHE A 94 20.65 -17.59 12.76
N THR A 95 20.34 -17.46 11.48
CA THR A 95 21.16 -18.06 10.42
C THR A 95 22.58 -17.49 10.38
N LEU A 96 22.76 -16.19 10.66
CA LEU A 96 24.04 -15.55 10.79
C LEU A 96 24.84 -16.09 12.00
N ALA A 97 24.18 -16.29 13.14
CA ALA A 97 24.81 -16.84 14.34
C ALA A 97 25.34 -18.27 14.08
N GLU A 98 24.52 -19.11 13.47
CA GLU A 98 24.90 -20.46 13.09
C GLU A 98 26.09 -20.46 12.08
N PHE A 99 26.04 -19.59 11.08
CA PHE A 99 27.14 -19.46 10.12
C PHE A 99 28.46 -19.04 10.77
N VAL A 100 28.43 -18.00 11.62
CA VAL A 100 29.68 -17.52 12.26
C VAL A 100 30.24 -18.55 13.23
N ALA A 101 29.38 -19.25 13.98
CA ALA A 101 29.80 -20.31 14.89
C ALA A 101 30.37 -21.52 14.15
N SER A 102 29.73 -21.95 13.05
CA SER A 102 30.20 -23.08 12.25
C SER A 102 31.51 -22.77 11.52
N LEU A 103 31.67 -21.54 11.00
CA LEU A 103 32.89 -21.08 10.35
C LEU A 103 34.08 -21.05 11.32
N GLU A 104 33.90 -20.46 12.48
CA GLU A 104 34.94 -20.39 13.52
C GLU A 104 35.39 -21.80 13.92
N TRP A 105 34.43 -22.68 14.23
CA TRP A 105 34.73 -24.02 14.69
C TRP A 105 35.42 -24.89 13.62
N GLN A 106 35.02 -24.73 12.35
CA GLN A 106 35.66 -25.39 11.22
C GLN A 106 37.14 -25.00 11.09
N LEU A 107 37.41 -23.67 11.13
CA LEU A 107 38.76 -23.15 10.98
C LEU A 107 39.64 -23.46 12.20
N TYR A 108 39.07 -23.40 13.40
CA TYR A 108 39.75 -23.82 14.62
C TYR A 108 40.10 -25.33 14.54
N SER A 109 39.16 -26.20 14.23
CA SER A 109 39.36 -27.65 14.17
C SER A 109 40.42 -28.02 13.11
N PHE A 110 40.44 -27.32 11.98
CA PHE A 110 41.46 -27.49 10.96
C PHE A 110 42.84 -26.98 11.42
N GLY A 111 42.90 -25.84 12.05
CA GLY A 111 44.13 -25.23 12.60
C GLY A 111 44.70 -26.02 13.79
N ALA A 112 43.82 -26.44 14.71
CA ALA A 112 44.22 -27.17 15.93
C ALA A 112 44.79 -28.56 15.61
N SER A 113 44.47 -29.15 14.46
CA SER A 113 45.15 -30.39 14.01
C SER A 113 46.64 -30.22 13.78
N LYS A 114 47.15 -28.98 13.64
CA LYS A 114 48.55 -28.61 13.36
C LYS A 114 49.23 -27.90 14.52
N MET A 115 48.50 -27.52 15.55
CA MET A 115 49.04 -26.75 16.70
C MET A 115 48.69 -27.46 18.02
N PRO A 116 49.56 -27.44 19.05
CA PRO A 116 49.21 -27.98 20.37
C PRO A 116 48.05 -27.21 20.93
N GLY A 117 46.99 -27.92 21.34
CA GLY A 117 45.75 -27.35 21.86
C GLY A 117 45.94 -26.49 23.12
N SER A 118 46.04 -25.18 22.93
CA SER A 118 46.13 -24.23 24.02
C SER A 118 44.83 -23.42 24.09
N TRP A 119 44.23 -23.29 25.29
CA TRP A 119 42.96 -22.59 25.52
C TRP A 119 43.01 -21.12 25.04
N TRP A 120 44.15 -20.46 25.08
CA TRP A 120 44.32 -19.08 24.63
C TRP A 120 44.27 -18.98 23.07
N ILE A 121 44.72 -20.00 22.32
CA ILE A 121 44.60 -20.04 20.87
C ILE A 121 43.10 -20.13 20.46
N GLN A 122 42.35 -20.95 21.17
CA GLN A 122 40.90 -21.07 20.97
C GLN A 122 40.20 -19.72 21.25
N GLY A 123 40.57 -19.03 22.33
CA GLY A 123 40.04 -17.69 22.62
C GLY A 123 40.42 -16.63 21.57
N LEU A 124 41.62 -16.71 21.00
CA LEU A 124 42.03 -15.82 19.91
C LEU A 124 41.25 -16.07 18.62
N PHE A 125 41.02 -17.35 18.24
CA PHE A 125 40.17 -17.70 17.09
C PHE A 125 38.76 -17.19 17.28
N LEU A 126 38.17 -17.42 18.43
CA LEU A 126 36.82 -16.94 18.76
C LEU A 126 36.74 -15.42 18.64
N LEU A 127 37.68 -14.68 19.23
CA LEU A 127 37.69 -13.23 19.14
C LEU A 127 37.85 -12.74 17.69
N ALA A 128 38.74 -13.35 16.93
CA ALA A 128 39.04 -12.95 15.56
C ALA A 128 37.85 -13.22 14.63
N PHE A 129 37.25 -14.42 14.68
CA PHE A 129 36.17 -14.80 13.76
C PHE A 129 34.81 -14.26 14.17
N TYR A 130 34.50 -14.17 15.46
CA TYR A 130 33.26 -13.51 15.90
C TYR A 130 33.35 -12.00 15.72
N GLY A 131 34.47 -11.38 16.14
CA GLY A 131 34.67 -9.94 15.92
C GLY A 131 34.74 -9.56 14.45
N GLY A 132 35.45 -10.33 13.65
CA GLY A 132 35.53 -10.15 12.20
C GLY A 132 34.21 -10.40 11.49
N GLY A 133 33.59 -11.57 11.72
CA GLY A 133 32.33 -11.97 11.05
C GLY A 133 31.17 -11.00 11.36
N PHE A 134 30.87 -10.78 12.63
CA PHE A 134 29.84 -9.83 13.01
C PHE A 134 30.20 -8.38 12.66
N GLY A 135 31.50 -7.99 12.73
CA GLY A 135 31.94 -6.65 12.35
C GLY A 135 31.82 -6.36 10.86
N VAL A 136 32.15 -7.32 9.98
CA VAL A 136 31.96 -7.20 8.55
C VAL A 136 30.46 -7.13 8.21
N PHE A 137 29.65 -8.00 8.80
CA PHE A 137 28.21 -8.00 8.59
C PHE A 137 27.57 -6.70 9.06
N LEU A 138 27.97 -6.18 10.23
CA LEU A 138 27.51 -4.89 10.75
C LEU A 138 27.77 -3.76 9.74
N ARG A 139 28.96 -3.69 9.17
CA ARG A 139 29.31 -2.65 8.19
C ARG A 139 28.50 -2.78 6.90
N LEU A 140 28.31 -4.01 6.43
CA LEU A 140 27.51 -4.27 5.22
C LEU A 140 26.06 -3.85 5.41
N GLU A 141 25.43 -4.25 6.53
CA GLU A 141 24.05 -3.89 6.84
C GLU A 141 23.86 -2.42 7.17
N GLN A 142 24.81 -1.77 7.86
CA GLN A 142 24.75 -0.32 8.07
C GLN A 142 24.72 0.45 6.76
N LYS A 143 25.50 0.04 5.77
CA LYS A 143 25.48 0.67 4.44
C LYS A 143 24.13 0.43 3.73
N ARG A 144 23.58 -0.78 3.80
CA ARG A 144 22.30 -1.13 3.18
C ARG A 144 21.11 -0.38 3.80
N LEU A 145 21.07 -0.27 5.13
CA LEU A 145 19.96 0.35 5.85
C LEU A 145 20.02 1.90 5.84
N ARG A 146 21.21 2.48 5.62
CA ARG A 146 21.39 3.95 5.61
C ARG A 146 20.71 4.61 4.40
N ASP A 147 20.72 3.93 3.27
CA ASP A 147 20.32 4.50 1.98
C ASP A 147 18.89 4.08 1.57
N LYS A 148 18.18 3.32 2.40
CA LYS A 148 16.89 2.71 2.05
C LYS A 148 15.82 2.92 3.12
N ALA A 149 14.55 2.97 2.68
CA ALA A 149 13.39 3.11 3.55
C ALA A 149 13.26 1.95 4.58
N PRO A 150 12.60 2.17 5.74
CA PRO A 150 12.38 1.11 6.71
C PRO A 150 11.62 -0.05 6.09
N LEU A 151 12.13 -1.27 6.28
CA LEU A 151 11.50 -2.48 5.78
C LEU A 151 10.18 -2.73 6.53
N HIS A 152 9.09 -2.86 5.78
CA HIS A 152 7.81 -3.35 6.28
C HIS A 152 7.52 -4.70 5.64
N MET A 153 7.73 -5.78 6.40
CA MET A 153 7.52 -7.14 5.93
C MET A 153 6.05 -7.56 6.07
N THR A 154 5.52 -8.22 5.06
CA THR A 154 4.21 -8.87 5.16
C THR A 154 4.33 -10.21 5.91
N ARG A 155 3.20 -10.77 6.33
CA ARG A 155 3.17 -12.09 6.99
C ARG A 155 3.81 -13.17 6.11
N ARG A 156 3.62 -13.09 4.80
CA ARG A 156 4.11 -14.09 3.85
C ARG A 156 5.63 -14.10 3.78
N GLU A 157 6.27 -12.94 3.72
CA GLU A 157 7.72 -12.81 3.68
C GLU A 157 8.36 -13.25 5.02
N SER A 158 7.78 -12.86 6.14
CA SER A 158 8.24 -13.28 7.47
C SER A 158 8.20 -14.80 7.63
N ILE A 159 7.11 -15.45 7.19
CA ILE A 159 6.98 -16.90 7.20
C ILE A 159 8.02 -17.54 6.27
N SER A 160 8.22 -17.00 5.07
CA SER A 160 9.23 -17.51 4.12
C SER A 160 10.63 -17.43 4.71
N ALA A 161 11.00 -16.33 5.35
CA ALA A 161 12.30 -16.19 6.01
C ALA A 161 12.46 -17.18 7.16
N ALA A 162 11.43 -17.38 7.99
CA ALA A 162 11.45 -18.37 9.06
C ALA A 162 11.61 -19.80 8.52
N VAL A 163 10.89 -20.15 7.44
CA VAL A 163 11.02 -21.46 6.79
C VAL A 163 12.43 -21.66 6.24
N ILE A 164 13.03 -20.66 5.57
CA ILE A 164 14.40 -20.72 5.08
C ILE A 164 15.37 -20.97 6.24
N ALA A 165 15.26 -20.22 7.33
CA ALA A 165 16.14 -20.37 8.49
C ALA A 165 16.01 -21.74 9.14
N ILE A 166 14.79 -22.26 9.31
CA ILE A 166 14.52 -23.59 9.86
C ILE A 166 15.06 -24.69 8.94
N CYS A 167 14.82 -24.60 7.62
CA CYS A 167 15.32 -25.58 6.65
C CYS A 167 16.86 -25.58 6.63
N THR A 168 17.50 -24.42 6.62
CA THR A 168 18.96 -24.27 6.70
C THR A 168 19.48 -24.97 7.95
N PHE A 169 18.90 -24.69 9.10
CA PHE A 169 19.30 -25.30 10.37
C PHE A 169 19.13 -26.82 10.38
N LEU A 170 18.00 -27.34 9.90
CA LEU A 170 17.74 -28.77 9.83
C LEU A 170 18.74 -29.49 8.91
N ILE A 171 19.02 -28.92 7.74
CA ILE A 171 19.97 -29.50 6.77
C ILE A 171 21.39 -29.44 7.32
N SER A 172 21.80 -28.31 7.90
CA SER A 172 23.15 -28.12 8.44
C SER A 172 23.44 -29.06 9.63
N ASN A 173 22.43 -29.42 10.40
CA ASN A 173 22.58 -30.30 11.55
C ASN A 173 22.19 -31.78 11.30
N ILE A 174 21.80 -32.16 10.08
CA ILE A 174 21.34 -33.51 9.77
C ILE A 174 22.40 -34.61 10.09
N SER A 175 23.69 -34.30 9.85
CA SER A 175 24.78 -35.19 10.13
C SER A 175 25.04 -35.47 11.63
N TYR A 176 24.54 -34.63 12.52
CA TYR A 176 24.59 -34.80 13.98
C TYR A 176 23.48 -35.70 14.51
N VAL A 177 22.31 -35.62 13.85
CA VAL A 177 21.12 -36.38 14.28
C VAL A 177 21.16 -37.79 13.73
N THR A 178 21.60 -37.96 12.48
CA THR A 178 21.67 -39.28 11.82
C THR A 178 22.91 -39.38 10.91
N THR A 179 23.68 -40.43 11.11
CA THR A 179 24.88 -40.72 10.27
C THR A 179 24.55 -41.58 9.06
N ASN A 180 23.30 -42.00 8.87
CA ASN A 180 22.89 -43.00 7.90
C ASN A 180 21.94 -42.47 6.81
N THR A 181 22.07 -41.19 6.44
CA THR A 181 21.31 -40.60 5.35
C THR A 181 22.20 -40.32 4.13
N PRO A 182 21.64 -40.24 2.92
CA PRO A 182 22.38 -39.83 1.72
C PRO A 182 23.05 -38.47 1.82
N PHE A 183 22.59 -37.62 2.76
CA PHE A 183 23.05 -36.23 2.97
C PHE A 183 23.97 -36.09 4.19
N SER A 184 24.27 -37.19 4.89
CA SER A 184 25.14 -37.14 6.07
C SER A 184 26.61 -37.39 5.67
N GLY A 185 27.49 -36.51 6.13
CA GLY A 185 28.93 -36.69 6.02
C GLY A 185 29.40 -37.86 6.89
N ARG A 186 30.39 -38.60 6.41
CA ARG A 186 31.00 -39.76 7.12
C ARG A 186 32.21 -39.33 7.94
N MET A 187 32.94 -38.31 7.48
CA MET A 187 34.12 -37.79 8.14
C MET A 187 33.82 -36.53 8.91
N THR A 188 34.47 -36.31 10.04
CA THR A 188 34.28 -35.11 10.86
C THR A 188 34.48 -33.80 10.09
N THR A 189 35.49 -33.79 9.21
CA THR A 189 35.81 -32.64 8.34
C THR A 189 34.69 -32.34 7.36
N GLU A 190 34.07 -33.38 6.77
CA GLU A 190 32.94 -33.24 5.84
C GLU A 190 31.71 -32.64 6.53
N ILE A 191 31.42 -33.07 7.77
CA ILE A 191 30.30 -32.57 8.55
C ILE A 191 30.43 -31.08 8.80
N PHE A 192 31.57 -30.59 9.22
CA PHE A 192 31.79 -29.15 9.46
C PHE A 192 31.74 -28.34 8.17
N TRP A 193 32.31 -28.88 7.08
CA TRP A 193 32.28 -28.18 5.80
C TRP A 193 30.88 -28.06 5.23
N ILE A 194 30.10 -29.13 5.23
CA ILE A 194 28.69 -29.09 4.81
C ILE A 194 27.89 -28.08 5.65
N ARG A 195 28.05 -28.11 6.98
CA ARG A 195 27.38 -27.20 7.89
C ARG A 195 27.68 -25.75 7.54
N THR A 196 28.94 -25.38 7.45
CA THR A 196 29.36 -23.99 7.16
C THR A 196 28.86 -23.52 5.79
N LEU A 197 28.90 -24.38 4.75
CA LEU A 197 28.40 -24.01 3.42
C LEU A 197 26.88 -23.85 3.38
N VAL A 198 26.14 -24.71 4.07
CA VAL A 198 24.68 -24.62 4.15
C VAL A 198 24.25 -23.36 4.90
N ASP A 199 24.90 -23.06 6.03
CA ASP A 199 24.62 -21.87 6.82
C ASP A 199 24.95 -20.60 6.04
N PHE A 200 26.09 -20.57 5.31
CA PHE A 200 26.44 -19.49 4.40
C PHE A 200 25.40 -19.27 3.29
N ALA A 201 24.95 -20.38 2.66
CA ALA A 201 23.92 -20.32 1.64
C ALA A 201 22.61 -19.74 2.21
N GLY A 202 22.23 -20.16 3.42
CA GLY A 202 21.06 -19.61 4.13
C GLY A 202 21.15 -18.10 4.34
N VAL A 203 22.30 -17.60 4.82
CA VAL A 203 22.54 -16.16 4.96
C VAL A 203 22.44 -15.46 3.60
N ALA A 204 23.08 -15.99 2.56
CA ALA A 204 23.06 -15.39 1.22
C ALA A 204 21.65 -15.33 0.63
N VAL A 205 20.81 -16.36 0.83
CA VAL A 205 19.43 -16.40 0.38
C VAL A 205 18.60 -15.34 1.13
N LEU A 206 18.73 -15.22 2.46
CA LEU A 206 17.99 -14.22 3.25
C LEU A 206 18.41 -12.79 2.88
N LEU A 207 19.71 -12.54 2.65
CA LEU A 207 20.19 -11.24 2.17
C LEU A 207 19.65 -10.90 0.77
N SER A 208 19.65 -11.89 -0.14
CA SER A 208 19.06 -11.70 -1.47
C SER A 208 17.56 -11.45 -1.41
N MET A 209 16.84 -12.09 -0.49
CA MET A 209 15.43 -11.83 -0.24
C MET A 209 15.21 -10.40 0.29
N GLN A 210 16.06 -9.91 1.18
CA GLN A 210 16.04 -8.54 1.67
C GLN A 210 16.22 -7.52 0.54
N ASP A 211 17.25 -7.72 -0.31
CA ASP A 211 17.52 -6.83 -1.44
C ASP A 211 16.34 -6.78 -2.42
N ARG A 212 15.80 -7.93 -2.80
CA ARG A 212 14.62 -7.99 -3.69
C ARG A 212 13.41 -7.27 -3.11
N TRP A 213 13.18 -7.42 -1.82
CA TRP A 213 12.06 -6.78 -1.16
C TRP A 213 12.22 -5.25 -1.15
N GLN A 214 13.41 -4.76 -0.84
CA GLN A 214 13.72 -3.33 -0.88
C GLN A 214 13.55 -2.76 -2.29
N ASP A 215 14.03 -3.46 -3.31
CA ASP A 215 13.89 -3.05 -4.70
C ASP A 215 12.41 -3.00 -5.12
N MET A 216 11.61 -3.97 -4.69
CA MET A 216 10.19 -4.01 -4.98
C MET A 216 9.43 -2.84 -4.31
N GLN A 217 9.73 -2.51 -3.05
CA GLN A 217 9.15 -1.35 -2.37
C GLN A 217 9.49 -0.04 -3.10
N THR A 218 10.76 0.14 -3.47
CA THR A 218 11.20 1.31 -4.23
C THR A 218 10.51 1.42 -5.59
N GLN A 219 10.32 0.30 -6.30
CA GLN A 219 9.59 0.25 -7.56
C GLN A 219 8.11 0.65 -7.38
N HIS A 220 7.46 0.16 -6.33
CA HIS A 220 6.07 0.54 -6.03
C HIS A 220 5.93 2.04 -5.73
N GLU A 221 6.84 2.62 -4.95
CA GLU A 221 6.85 4.06 -4.67
C GLU A 221 7.06 4.89 -5.95
N LEU A 222 8.02 4.50 -6.78
CA LEU A 222 8.28 5.16 -8.06
C LEU A 222 7.05 5.11 -8.99
N THR A 223 6.40 3.95 -9.08
CA THR A 223 5.19 3.77 -9.90
C THR A 223 4.03 4.64 -9.39
N ALA A 224 3.86 4.74 -8.07
CA ALA A 224 2.85 5.60 -7.46
C ALA A 224 3.11 7.08 -7.79
N ILE A 225 4.36 7.55 -7.65
CA ILE A 225 4.77 8.92 -8.00
C ILE A 225 4.54 9.19 -9.49
N GLN A 226 4.94 8.28 -10.38
CA GLN A 226 4.73 8.43 -11.82
C GLN A 226 3.24 8.53 -12.17
N THR A 227 2.39 7.74 -11.52
CA THR A 227 0.93 7.79 -11.72
C THR A 227 0.34 9.13 -11.28
N LEU A 228 0.80 9.67 -10.15
CA LEU A 228 0.38 10.99 -9.67
C LEU A 228 0.80 12.11 -10.63
N LEU A 229 2.06 12.09 -11.07
CA LEU A 229 2.57 13.06 -12.04
C LEU A 229 1.80 13.02 -13.36
N LYS A 230 1.49 11.82 -13.87
CA LYS A 230 0.69 11.64 -15.07
C LYS A 230 -0.70 12.25 -14.92
N ARG A 231 -1.38 12.00 -13.79
CA ARG A 231 -2.70 12.60 -13.51
C ARG A 231 -2.64 14.14 -13.44
N GLN A 232 -1.63 14.69 -12.77
CA GLN A 232 -1.44 16.14 -12.70
C GLN A 232 -1.19 16.74 -14.09
N TYR A 233 -0.39 16.08 -14.91
CA TYR A 233 -0.13 16.54 -16.28
C TYR A 233 -1.39 16.49 -17.15
N GLU A 234 -2.21 15.44 -17.04
CA GLU A 234 -3.49 15.34 -17.74
C GLU A 234 -4.46 16.45 -17.31
N GLN A 235 -4.58 16.72 -16.02
CA GLN A 235 -5.39 17.85 -15.52
C GLN A 235 -4.88 19.20 -16.00
N TYR A 236 -3.57 19.41 -15.99
CA TYR A 236 -2.96 20.63 -16.52
C TYR A 236 -3.26 20.80 -18.02
N ARG A 237 -3.15 19.73 -18.81
CA ARG A 237 -3.46 19.74 -20.24
C ARG A 237 -4.91 20.12 -20.51
N ILE A 238 -5.85 19.49 -19.81
CA ILE A 238 -7.29 19.80 -19.93
C ILE A 238 -7.55 21.27 -19.57
N SER A 239 -6.99 21.76 -18.47
CA SER A 239 -7.14 23.16 -18.05
C SER A 239 -6.57 24.13 -19.08
N ARG A 240 -5.41 23.82 -19.66
CA ARG A 240 -4.80 24.63 -20.72
C ARG A 240 -5.66 24.65 -21.98
N ASP A 241 -6.11 23.48 -22.43
CA ASP A 241 -6.92 23.35 -23.64
C ASP A 241 -8.26 24.09 -23.49
N ASN A 242 -8.88 24.04 -22.29
CA ASN A 242 -10.06 24.83 -21.96
C ASN A 242 -9.77 26.35 -21.97
N SER A 243 -8.64 26.78 -21.40
CA SER A 243 -8.23 28.19 -21.42
C SER A 243 -8.00 28.71 -22.83
N GLU A 244 -7.37 27.91 -23.69
CA GLU A 244 -7.18 28.26 -25.12
C GLU A 244 -8.52 28.34 -25.88
N ALA A 245 -9.47 27.43 -25.55
CA ALA A 245 -10.82 27.49 -26.14
C ALA A 245 -11.59 28.73 -25.70
N ILE A 246 -11.51 29.10 -24.43
CA ILE A 246 -12.11 30.35 -23.90
C ILE A 246 -11.49 31.57 -24.58
N ASN A 247 -10.17 31.63 -24.71
CA ASN A 247 -9.48 32.74 -25.34
C ASN A 247 -9.85 32.90 -26.84
N ARG A 248 -10.01 31.78 -27.56
CA ARG A 248 -10.51 31.81 -28.96
C ARG A 248 -11.92 32.38 -29.04
N LYS A 249 -12.84 31.89 -28.18
CA LYS A 249 -14.23 32.40 -28.09
C LYS A 249 -14.26 33.88 -27.73
N TYR A 250 -13.43 34.35 -26.78
CA TYR A 250 -13.31 35.73 -26.41
C TYR A 250 -12.85 36.61 -27.58
N HIS A 251 -11.86 36.14 -28.35
CA HIS A 251 -11.38 36.83 -29.53
C HIS A 251 -12.47 36.95 -30.61
N ASP A 252 -13.21 35.89 -30.88
CA ASP A 252 -14.30 35.88 -31.86
C ASP A 252 -15.44 36.81 -31.41
N LEU A 253 -15.79 36.83 -30.16
CA LEU A 253 -16.79 37.72 -29.57
C LEU A 253 -16.36 39.20 -29.70
N LYS A 254 -15.09 39.50 -29.41
CA LYS A 254 -14.53 40.84 -29.59
C LYS A 254 -14.61 41.32 -31.05
N HIS A 255 -14.35 40.42 -31.99
CA HIS A 255 -14.46 40.71 -33.45
C HIS A 255 -15.92 40.98 -33.83
N GLN A 256 -16.87 40.16 -33.37
CA GLN A 256 -18.30 40.37 -33.63
C GLN A 256 -18.79 41.71 -33.07
N ILE A 257 -18.41 42.07 -31.84
CA ILE A 257 -18.73 43.37 -31.25
C ILE A 257 -18.15 44.53 -32.07
N GLN A 258 -16.94 44.41 -32.61
CA GLN A 258 -16.34 45.43 -33.47
C GLN A 258 -17.13 45.63 -34.76
N VAL A 259 -17.56 44.55 -35.42
CA VAL A 259 -18.41 44.61 -36.63
C VAL A 259 -19.73 45.32 -36.32
N ILE A 260 -20.39 44.95 -35.24
CA ILE A 260 -21.67 45.60 -34.80
C ILE A 260 -21.47 47.08 -34.51
N ARG A 261 -20.33 47.49 -33.94
CA ARG A 261 -20.02 48.91 -33.68
C ARG A 261 -19.77 49.71 -34.97
N MET A 262 -19.31 49.07 -36.03
CA MET A 262 -19.02 49.73 -37.33
C MET A 262 -20.29 49.80 -38.22
N GLU A 263 -21.32 49.07 -37.93
CA GLU A 263 -22.55 49.07 -38.70
C GLU A 263 -23.34 50.39 -38.50
N SER A 264 -23.57 51.11 -39.56
CA SER A 264 -24.22 52.42 -39.55
C SER A 264 -25.75 52.34 -39.62
N ASP A 265 -26.27 51.21 -40.14
CA ASP A 265 -27.71 50.98 -40.25
C ASP A 265 -28.27 50.41 -38.93
N ALA A 266 -29.18 51.16 -38.34
CA ALA A 266 -29.80 50.81 -37.07
C ALA A 266 -30.57 49.48 -37.11
N ALA A 267 -31.22 49.15 -38.21
CA ALA A 267 -31.96 47.91 -38.37
C ALA A 267 -31.06 46.71 -38.46
N ARG A 268 -29.97 46.81 -39.22
CA ARG A 268 -28.94 45.76 -39.33
C ARG A 268 -28.15 45.55 -38.04
N ARG A 269 -27.87 46.62 -37.32
CA ARG A 269 -27.20 46.54 -36.03
C ARG A 269 -28.03 45.79 -34.99
N GLU A 270 -29.35 45.99 -34.95
CA GLU A 270 -30.29 45.28 -34.09
C GLU A 270 -30.37 43.81 -34.48
N GLU A 271 -30.36 43.48 -35.78
CA GLU A 271 -30.34 42.10 -36.27
C GLU A 271 -29.05 41.38 -35.85
N TYR A 272 -27.88 42.02 -35.94
CA TYR A 272 -26.61 41.46 -35.51
C TYR A 272 -26.55 41.26 -33.96
N LEU A 273 -27.08 42.22 -33.20
CA LEU A 273 -27.22 42.05 -31.73
C LEU A 273 -28.11 40.88 -31.38
N SER A 274 -29.27 40.75 -32.03
CA SER A 274 -30.18 39.63 -31.84
C SER A 274 -29.56 38.26 -32.21
N GLN A 275 -28.76 38.23 -33.28
CA GLN A 275 -28.00 37.03 -33.66
C GLN A 275 -26.92 36.66 -32.63
N LEU A 276 -26.24 37.69 -32.08
CA LEU A 276 -25.22 37.53 -31.05
C LEU A 276 -25.86 37.06 -29.72
N GLU A 277 -26.99 37.61 -29.34
CA GLU A 277 -27.78 37.20 -28.15
C GLU A 277 -28.29 35.77 -28.33
N LYS A 278 -28.82 35.38 -29.48
CA LYS A 278 -29.21 34.00 -29.77
C LYS A 278 -28.03 33.04 -29.76
N GLY A 279 -26.86 33.46 -30.28
CA GLY A 279 -25.62 32.68 -30.21
C GLY A 279 -25.11 32.52 -28.78
N MET A 280 -25.24 33.58 -27.96
CA MET A 280 -24.93 33.48 -26.51
C MET A 280 -25.93 32.64 -25.73
N GLN A 281 -27.21 32.73 -26.06
CA GLN A 281 -28.26 31.86 -25.46
C GLN A 281 -28.11 30.39 -25.83
N SER A 282 -27.63 30.07 -27.03
CA SER A 282 -27.31 28.69 -27.43
C SER A 282 -26.01 28.16 -26.79
N LEU A 283 -25.17 29.05 -26.27
CA LEU A 283 -23.93 28.72 -25.54
C LEU A 283 -24.11 28.66 -24.02
N GLY A 284 -25.25 29.13 -23.49
CA GLY A 284 -25.53 29.14 -22.07
C GLY A 284 -27.02 29.04 -21.84
N VAL A 285 -27.55 27.83 -21.70
CA VAL A 285 -28.67 27.65 -20.81
C VAL A 285 -28.11 27.91 -19.42
N ASN A 286 -28.09 29.21 -19.03
CA ASN A 286 -27.73 29.60 -17.68
C ASN A 286 -28.77 28.99 -16.71
N GLN A 287 -28.46 27.83 -16.17
CA GLN A 287 -29.19 27.30 -15.04
C GLN A 287 -28.87 28.22 -13.85
N HIS A 288 -29.84 28.96 -13.36
CA HIS A 288 -29.71 29.75 -12.16
C HIS A 288 -30.35 28.99 -11.00
N THR A 289 -29.65 28.02 -10.45
CA THR A 289 -30.11 27.25 -9.29
C THR A 289 -29.85 28.01 -7.97
N GLY A 290 -29.02 29.04 -7.99
CA GLY A 290 -28.56 29.77 -6.81
C GLY A 290 -27.24 29.21 -6.22
N ASN A 291 -26.56 28.30 -6.92
CA ASN A 291 -25.22 27.81 -6.56
C ASN A 291 -24.36 27.75 -7.81
N ASP A 292 -23.32 28.58 -7.88
CA ASP A 292 -22.46 28.74 -9.08
C ASP A 292 -21.76 27.44 -9.47
N VAL A 293 -21.39 26.58 -8.52
CA VAL A 293 -20.75 25.29 -8.78
C VAL A 293 -21.71 24.33 -9.44
N LEU A 294 -22.92 24.21 -8.90
CA LEU A 294 -23.98 23.39 -9.45
C LEU A 294 -24.38 23.90 -10.84
N ASP A 295 -24.51 25.20 -11.02
CA ASP A 295 -24.85 25.84 -12.29
C ASP A 295 -23.83 25.49 -13.38
N THR A 296 -22.54 25.52 -13.04
CA THR A 296 -21.45 25.13 -13.93
C THR A 296 -21.54 23.67 -14.36
N ILE A 297 -21.74 22.75 -13.39
CA ILE A 297 -21.85 21.31 -13.67
C ILE A 297 -23.07 21.02 -14.53
N LEU A 298 -24.23 21.57 -14.19
CA LEU A 298 -25.47 21.34 -14.91
C LEU A 298 -25.42 21.90 -16.33
N SER A 299 -24.80 23.06 -16.52
CA SER A 299 -24.64 23.67 -17.85
C SER A 299 -23.75 22.83 -18.76
N ASP A 300 -22.63 22.30 -18.26
CA ASP A 300 -21.74 21.39 -19.00
C ASP A 300 -22.47 20.10 -19.40
N LYS A 301 -23.18 19.48 -18.48
CA LYS A 301 -23.93 18.24 -18.73
C LYS A 301 -25.15 18.49 -19.63
N GLN A 302 -25.82 19.62 -19.53
CA GLN A 302 -26.91 20.01 -20.43
C GLN A 302 -26.44 20.15 -21.88
N LEU A 303 -25.27 20.79 -22.07
CA LEU A 303 -24.66 20.94 -23.39
C LEU A 303 -24.33 19.56 -23.98
N TYR A 304 -23.69 18.69 -23.19
CA TYR A 304 -23.38 17.33 -23.60
C TYR A 304 -24.64 16.54 -23.99
N CYS A 305 -25.65 16.56 -23.13
CA CYS A 305 -26.95 15.89 -23.38
C CYS A 305 -27.61 16.38 -24.65
N SER A 306 -27.61 17.68 -24.93
CA SER A 306 -28.20 18.25 -26.15
C SER A 306 -27.51 17.75 -27.43
N GLN A 307 -26.19 17.58 -27.39
CA GLN A 307 -25.39 17.05 -28.52
C GLN A 307 -25.64 15.55 -28.78
N HIS A 308 -26.05 14.80 -27.73
CA HIS A 308 -26.24 13.34 -27.79
C HIS A 308 -27.71 12.91 -27.80
N GLN A 309 -28.63 13.83 -28.08
CA GLN A 309 -30.06 13.57 -28.12
C GLN A 309 -30.62 12.98 -26.81
N ILE A 310 -30.10 13.49 -25.66
CA ILE A 310 -30.55 13.15 -24.33
C ILE A 310 -31.40 14.30 -23.78
N THR A 311 -32.59 14.01 -23.29
CA THR A 311 -33.44 15.01 -22.64
C THR A 311 -33.11 15.07 -21.16
N LEU A 312 -32.46 16.16 -20.72
CA LEU A 312 -32.13 16.43 -19.32
C LEU A 312 -33.11 17.47 -18.76
N THR A 313 -33.91 17.06 -17.77
CA THR A 313 -34.84 17.94 -17.04
C THR A 313 -34.28 18.24 -15.67
N ILE A 314 -34.20 19.52 -15.32
CA ILE A 314 -33.58 19.99 -14.06
C ILE A 314 -34.59 20.84 -13.26
N VAL A 315 -34.77 20.49 -11.99
CA VAL A 315 -35.54 21.26 -10.99
C VAL A 315 -34.67 21.30 -9.72
N ALA A 316 -33.87 22.35 -9.54
CA ALA A 316 -32.89 22.39 -8.47
C ALA A 316 -32.94 23.72 -7.71
N ASP A 317 -33.02 23.63 -6.38
CA ASP A 317 -32.78 24.73 -5.44
C ASP A 317 -31.33 24.63 -4.92
N GLY A 318 -30.38 25.17 -5.69
CA GLY A 318 -28.96 25.12 -5.40
C GLY A 318 -28.54 25.98 -4.19
N ALA A 319 -29.30 26.99 -3.82
CA ALA A 319 -29.01 27.80 -2.65
C ALA A 319 -29.02 26.99 -1.34
N ARG A 320 -29.61 25.81 -1.35
CA ARG A 320 -29.59 24.88 -0.21
C ARG A 320 -28.32 24.04 -0.08
N LEU A 321 -27.40 24.17 -1.01
CA LEU A 321 -26.13 23.43 -1.02
C LEU A 321 -24.98 24.19 -0.33
N ASP A 322 -25.18 25.36 0.18
CA ASP A 322 -24.14 26.25 0.72
C ASP A 322 -23.32 25.63 1.88
N PHE A 323 -23.88 24.63 2.58
CA PHE A 323 -23.17 23.92 3.65
C PHE A 323 -22.27 22.79 3.15
N ILE A 324 -22.30 22.49 1.85
CA ILE A 324 -21.50 21.41 1.22
C ILE A 324 -20.28 22.02 0.55
N GLU A 325 -19.12 21.43 0.77
CA GLU A 325 -17.90 21.88 0.13
C GLU A 325 -17.96 21.73 -1.41
N THR A 326 -17.35 22.67 -2.12
CA THR A 326 -17.33 22.69 -3.60
C THR A 326 -16.92 21.35 -4.23
N MET A 327 -15.87 20.72 -3.71
CA MET A 327 -15.38 19.42 -4.24
C MET A 327 -16.38 18.30 -3.99
N ASP A 328 -17.15 18.36 -2.92
CA ASP A 328 -18.17 17.36 -2.58
C ASP A 328 -19.40 17.51 -3.47
N ILE A 329 -19.81 18.76 -3.80
CA ILE A 329 -20.83 19.04 -4.82
C ILE A 329 -20.39 18.44 -6.17
N CYS A 330 -19.17 18.70 -6.59
CA CYS A 330 -18.62 18.13 -7.82
C CYS A 330 -18.61 16.60 -7.79
N SER A 331 -18.26 15.98 -6.67
CA SER A 331 -18.25 14.54 -6.51
C SER A 331 -19.64 13.92 -6.59
N ILE A 332 -20.63 14.49 -5.91
CA ILE A 332 -22.02 13.98 -5.91
C ILE A 332 -22.64 14.13 -7.30
N PHE A 333 -22.70 15.36 -7.82
CA PHE A 333 -23.40 15.63 -9.08
C PHE A 333 -22.65 15.11 -10.30
N GLY A 334 -21.30 15.18 -10.32
CA GLY A 334 -20.49 14.65 -11.39
C GLY A 334 -20.70 13.15 -11.55
N ASN A 335 -20.51 12.36 -10.48
CA ASN A 335 -20.68 10.92 -10.55
C ASN A 335 -22.14 10.50 -10.81
N ALA A 336 -23.13 11.21 -10.25
CA ALA A 336 -24.54 10.88 -10.46
C ALA A 336 -24.97 11.11 -11.91
N LEU A 337 -24.59 12.27 -12.50
CA LEU A 337 -24.93 12.62 -13.88
C LEU A 337 -24.16 11.76 -14.88
N ASP A 338 -22.88 11.48 -14.65
CA ASP A 338 -22.10 10.59 -15.51
C ASP A 338 -22.71 9.18 -15.56
N ASN A 339 -23.12 8.64 -14.41
CA ASN A 339 -23.80 7.35 -14.36
C ASN A 339 -25.14 7.39 -15.12
N ALA A 340 -25.92 8.46 -14.99
CA ALA A 340 -27.18 8.61 -15.67
C ALA A 340 -27.01 8.71 -17.20
N ILE A 341 -26.05 9.52 -17.67
CA ILE A 341 -25.73 9.69 -19.09
C ILE A 341 -25.28 8.36 -19.69
N GLU A 342 -24.30 7.69 -19.08
CA GLU A 342 -23.85 6.37 -19.53
C GLU A 342 -24.96 5.32 -19.56
N GLY A 343 -25.94 5.42 -18.66
CA GLY A 343 -27.11 4.54 -18.63
C GLY A 343 -28.01 4.72 -19.84
N VAL A 344 -28.33 5.97 -20.17
CA VAL A 344 -29.26 6.26 -21.29
C VAL A 344 -28.61 6.23 -22.68
N GLU A 345 -27.29 6.44 -22.79
CA GLU A 345 -26.57 6.31 -24.07
C GLU A 345 -26.64 4.91 -24.67
N LYS A 346 -26.79 3.89 -23.85
CA LYS A 346 -26.93 2.49 -24.26
C LYS A 346 -28.31 2.17 -24.87
N LEU A 347 -29.27 3.09 -24.72
CA LEU A 347 -30.62 2.89 -25.27
C LEU A 347 -30.64 3.20 -26.78
N ALA A 348 -31.23 2.28 -27.54
CA ALA A 348 -31.32 2.41 -28.98
C ALA A 348 -32.28 3.52 -29.43
N ASP A 349 -33.34 3.75 -28.63
CA ASP A 349 -34.37 4.76 -28.94
C ASP A 349 -34.01 6.12 -28.26
N PRO A 350 -33.73 7.17 -29.04
CA PRO A 350 -33.46 8.49 -28.49
C PRO A 350 -34.60 9.08 -27.65
N GLN A 351 -35.86 8.70 -27.90
CA GLN A 351 -36.99 9.19 -27.11
C GLN A 351 -37.01 8.64 -25.69
N GLN A 352 -36.31 7.56 -25.43
CA GLN A 352 -36.14 6.96 -24.09
C GLN A 352 -34.91 7.48 -23.35
N ARG A 353 -34.08 8.31 -23.98
CA ARG A 353 -32.91 8.92 -23.33
C ARG A 353 -33.31 10.09 -22.45
N LEU A 354 -33.89 9.76 -21.31
CA LEU A 354 -34.47 10.72 -20.38
C LEU A 354 -33.70 10.70 -19.06
N ILE A 355 -33.31 11.90 -18.59
CA ILE A 355 -32.67 12.11 -17.29
C ILE A 355 -33.42 13.20 -16.55
N ARG A 356 -33.65 13.04 -15.25
CA ARG A 356 -34.26 14.03 -14.36
C ARG A 356 -33.36 14.28 -13.18
N VAL A 357 -33.15 15.54 -12.84
CA VAL A 357 -32.41 15.99 -11.66
C VAL A 357 -33.33 16.84 -10.82
N ALA A 358 -33.45 16.49 -9.55
CA ALA A 358 -34.20 17.29 -8.58
C ALA A 358 -33.37 17.55 -7.34
N VAL A 359 -33.33 18.79 -6.88
CA VAL A 359 -32.68 19.23 -5.62
C VAL A 359 -33.70 20.06 -4.86
N TYR A 360 -34.12 19.58 -3.70
CA TYR A 360 -35.12 20.24 -2.90
C TYR A 360 -34.98 19.88 -1.43
N THR A 361 -35.61 20.67 -0.55
CA THR A 361 -35.65 20.39 0.88
C THR A 361 -36.99 19.77 1.28
N GLN A 362 -36.94 18.75 2.12
CA GLN A 362 -38.13 18.18 2.75
C GLN A 362 -37.88 18.01 4.25
N ASN A 363 -38.65 18.72 5.06
CA ASN A 363 -38.45 18.80 6.52
C ASN A 363 -37.03 19.31 6.85
N VAL A 364 -36.25 18.48 7.57
CA VAL A 364 -34.88 18.76 7.99
C VAL A 364 -33.83 18.19 7.06
N PHE A 365 -34.24 17.71 5.86
CA PHE A 365 -33.32 17.05 4.91
C PHE A 365 -33.29 17.82 3.59
N LEU A 366 -32.07 17.87 3.02
CA LEU A 366 -31.85 18.15 1.62
C LEU A 366 -31.88 16.82 0.85
N ILE A 367 -32.67 16.80 -0.22
CA ILE A 367 -32.80 15.64 -1.11
C ILE A 367 -32.22 16.00 -2.47
N ILE A 368 -31.24 15.21 -2.92
CA ILE A 368 -30.69 15.25 -4.27
C ILE A 368 -31.14 13.97 -4.95
N ARG A 369 -31.92 14.09 -6.03
CA ARG A 369 -32.44 12.96 -6.78
C ARG A 369 -32.00 13.05 -8.23
N VAL A 370 -31.37 12.00 -8.72
CA VAL A 370 -31.02 11.84 -10.14
C VAL A 370 -31.65 10.55 -10.65
N GLU A 371 -32.48 10.69 -11.67
CA GLU A 371 -33.23 9.58 -12.23
C GLU A 371 -32.92 9.45 -13.71
N ASN A 372 -32.80 8.24 -14.20
CA ASN A 372 -32.65 7.96 -15.63
C ASN A 372 -33.45 6.75 -16.08
N TYR A 373 -33.96 6.80 -17.31
CA TYR A 373 -34.68 5.66 -17.90
C TYR A 373 -33.72 4.48 -18.09
N CYS A 374 -34.18 3.27 -17.79
CA CYS A 374 -33.43 2.03 -17.98
C CYS A 374 -34.35 0.87 -18.40
N THR A 375 -33.87 0.00 -19.29
CA THR A 375 -34.64 -1.17 -19.78
C THR A 375 -34.24 -2.49 -19.14
N ALA A 376 -33.16 -2.50 -18.34
CA ALA A 376 -32.61 -3.72 -17.75
C ALA A 376 -33.11 -3.92 -16.32
N GLN A 377 -33.62 -5.12 -16.01
CA GLN A 377 -33.75 -5.57 -14.62
C GLN A 377 -32.34 -5.72 -14.02
N LEU A 378 -31.97 -4.80 -13.16
CA LEU A 378 -30.70 -4.89 -12.42
C LEU A 378 -30.78 -6.06 -11.44
N SER A 379 -29.90 -7.05 -11.57
CA SER A 379 -29.81 -8.13 -10.60
C SER A 379 -29.18 -7.64 -9.31
N VAL A 380 -29.90 -7.78 -8.20
CA VAL A 380 -29.40 -7.51 -6.85
C VAL A 380 -28.77 -8.80 -6.31
N VAL A 381 -27.50 -8.74 -5.92
CA VAL A 381 -26.80 -9.84 -5.21
C VAL A 381 -26.20 -9.22 -3.95
N ASP A 382 -26.54 -9.81 -2.80
CA ASP A 382 -26.09 -9.37 -1.46
C ASP A 382 -26.45 -7.92 -1.09
N GLY A 383 -27.58 -7.38 -1.59
CA GLY A 383 -28.01 -6.02 -1.30
C GLY A 383 -27.26 -4.92 -2.08
N GLU A 384 -26.34 -5.27 -2.98
CA GLU A 384 -25.67 -4.37 -3.90
C GLU A 384 -26.09 -4.64 -5.35
N TYR A 385 -26.33 -3.55 -6.11
CA TYR A 385 -26.65 -3.66 -7.53
C TYR A 385 -25.41 -4.05 -8.33
N ARG A 386 -25.44 -5.20 -9.01
CA ARG A 386 -24.38 -5.64 -9.90
C ARG A 386 -24.41 -4.80 -11.18
N THR A 387 -23.29 -4.13 -11.45
CA THR A 387 -23.10 -3.45 -12.74
C THR A 387 -22.99 -4.49 -13.86
N THR A 388 -23.67 -4.26 -14.97
CA THR A 388 -23.66 -5.11 -16.18
C THR A 388 -22.38 -5.00 -17.01
N LYS A 389 -21.31 -4.36 -16.49
CA LYS A 389 -20.05 -4.11 -17.20
C LYS A 389 -19.04 -5.23 -17.02
N HIS A 390 -18.44 -5.69 -18.15
CA HIS A 390 -17.45 -6.78 -18.21
C HIS A 390 -16.10 -6.46 -17.56
N ASP A 391 -15.79 -5.18 -17.23
CA ASP A 391 -14.51 -4.73 -16.65
C ASP A 391 -14.67 -4.54 -15.14
N LYS A 392 -14.24 -5.55 -14.37
CA LYS A 392 -14.37 -5.61 -12.91
C LYS A 392 -13.48 -4.63 -12.13
N ASP A 393 -12.46 -4.05 -12.77
CA ASP A 393 -11.42 -3.30 -12.06
C ASP A 393 -11.53 -1.78 -12.09
N MET A 394 -12.44 -1.20 -12.90
CA MET A 394 -12.55 0.26 -13.05
C MET A 394 -13.93 0.86 -12.76
N HIS A 395 -14.99 0.06 -12.43
CA HIS A 395 -16.36 0.55 -12.32
C HIS A 395 -17.08 0.03 -11.06
N GLY A 396 -17.74 0.91 -10.39
CA GLY A 396 -18.38 0.74 -9.07
C GLY A 396 -17.99 1.83 -8.09
N TYR A 397 -17.03 2.68 -8.49
CA TYR A 397 -16.52 3.76 -7.63
C TYR A 397 -17.46 4.96 -7.56
N GLY A 398 -18.29 5.23 -8.58
CA GLY A 398 -19.17 6.40 -8.63
C GLY A 398 -20.18 6.43 -7.46
N ILE A 399 -20.96 5.37 -7.30
CA ILE A 399 -21.95 5.30 -6.20
C ILE A 399 -21.26 5.18 -4.84
N LYS A 400 -20.13 4.49 -4.75
CA LYS A 400 -19.32 4.41 -3.54
C LYS A 400 -18.76 5.79 -3.14
N SER A 401 -18.31 6.58 -4.13
CA SER A 401 -17.84 7.95 -3.91
C SER A 401 -18.97 8.85 -3.42
N ILE A 402 -20.15 8.76 -4.04
CA ILE A 402 -21.34 9.51 -3.60
C ILE A 402 -21.71 9.13 -2.16
N ARG A 403 -21.72 7.84 -1.83
CA ARG A 403 -22.04 7.35 -0.48
C ARG A 403 -21.03 7.86 0.55
N TYR A 404 -19.74 7.75 0.27
CA TYR A 404 -18.69 8.26 1.14
C TYR A 404 -18.84 9.76 1.39
N THR A 405 -19.14 10.53 0.34
CA THR A 405 -19.38 11.98 0.47
C THR A 405 -20.63 12.27 1.27
N ALA A 406 -21.74 11.55 1.05
CA ALA A 406 -22.97 11.75 1.82
C ALA A 406 -22.78 11.43 3.31
N GLU A 407 -22.07 10.35 3.64
CA GLU A 407 -21.76 9.94 5.01
C GLU A 407 -20.93 11.02 5.75
N LYS A 408 -20.04 11.74 5.05
CA LYS A 408 -19.27 12.88 5.60
C LYS A 408 -20.21 13.95 6.21
N TYR A 409 -21.39 14.12 5.64
CA TYR A 409 -22.43 15.07 6.10
C TYR A 409 -23.52 14.41 6.94
N GLY A 410 -23.30 13.17 7.43
CA GLY A 410 -24.30 12.44 8.22
C GLY A 410 -25.52 11.99 7.41
N GLY A 411 -25.39 11.95 6.09
CA GLY A 411 -26.43 11.57 5.16
C GLY A 411 -26.42 10.10 4.74
N SER A 412 -27.30 9.75 3.82
CA SER A 412 -27.42 8.41 3.26
C SER A 412 -27.69 8.44 1.76
N VAL A 413 -27.38 7.33 1.08
CA VAL A 413 -27.61 7.17 -0.35
C VAL A 413 -28.42 5.91 -0.58
N SER A 414 -29.50 6.03 -1.32
CA SER A 414 -30.30 4.93 -1.84
C SER A 414 -30.24 4.92 -3.37
N ALA A 415 -30.21 3.71 -3.93
CA ALA A 415 -30.32 3.50 -5.37
C ALA A 415 -31.28 2.34 -5.59
N ASP A 416 -32.26 2.51 -6.46
CA ASP A 416 -33.21 1.47 -6.82
C ASP A 416 -33.61 1.58 -8.29
N CYS A 417 -34.22 0.52 -8.81
CA CYS A 417 -34.74 0.48 -10.17
C CYS A 417 -36.20 0.00 -10.11
N SER A 418 -37.11 0.89 -10.46
CA SER A 418 -38.53 0.63 -10.48
C SER A 418 -39.18 1.29 -11.71
N ASP A 419 -40.17 0.68 -12.26
CA ASP A 419 -40.96 1.20 -13.41
C ASP A 419 -40.14 1.65 -14.62
N ASN A 420 -39.04 0.94 -14.93
CA ASN A 420 -38.06 1.29 -15.97
C ASN A 420 -37.30 2.59 -15.69
N TRP A 421 -37.21 3.00 -14.46
CA TRP A 421 -36.37 4.12 -14.02
C TRP A 421 -35.34 3.65 -12.99
N PHE A 422 -34.11 4.10 -13.15
CA PHE A 422 -33.10 4.03 -12.11
C PHE A 422 -33.16 5.31 -11.29
N HIS A 423 -33.35 5.17 -9.99
CA HIS A 423 -33.46 6.26 -9.04
C HIS A 423 -32.25 6.27 -8.12
N LEU A 424 -31.47 7.33 -8.15
CA LEU A 424 -30.43 7.61 -7.18
C LEU A 424 -30.88 8.76 -6.29
N SER A 425 -30.99 8.52 -4.99
CA SER A 425 -31.39 9.52 -4.02
C SER A 425 -30.32 9.68 -2.94
N VAL A 426 -29.87 10.91 -2.73
CA VAL A 426 -28.95 11.30 -1.65
C VAL A 426 -29.76 12.13 -0.67
N LEU A 427 -29.73 11.74 0.61
CA LEU A 427 -30.42 12.39 1.71
C LEU A 427 -29.38 12.98 2.65
N LEU A 428 -29.36 14.30 2.82
CA LEU A 428 -28.42 14.99 3.70
C LEU A 428 -29.20 15.79 4.77
N PRO A 429 -28.87 15.66 6.06
CA PRO A 429 -29.47 16.49 7.08
C PRO A 429 -29.04 17.96 6.90
N LEU A 430 -29.99 18.87 6.97
CA LEU A 430 -29.70 20.32 6.97
C LEU A 430 -29.03 20.66 8.31
N PRO A 431 -27.99 21.50 8.32
CA PRO A 431 -27.42 22.00 9.56
C PRO A 431 -28.50 22.79 10.34
N GLU A 432 -28.61 22.56 11.64
CA GLU A 432 -29.45 23.40 12.50
C GLU A 432 -29.03 24.83 12.29
N LYS A 433 -29.99 25.70 11.98
CA LYS A 433 -29.74 27.15 11.90
C LYS A 433 -29.23 27.59 13.27
N ALA A 434 -27.94 27.95 13.34
CA ALA A 434 -27.36 28.61 14.51
C ALA A 434 -27.99 30.01 14.71
#